data_b20eb65f3438cd8962be881ac437da19
#
_entry.id   b20eb65f3438cd8962be881ac437da19
#
_cell.length_a   1.000
_cell.length_b   1.000
_cell.length_c   1.000
_cell.angle_alpha   90.00
_cell.angle_beta   90.00
_cell.angle_gamma   90.00
#
_symmetry.space_group_name_H-M   'P 1'
#
loop_
_entity.id
_entity.type
_entity.pdbx_description
1 polymer ?
#
loop_
_entity_poly.entity_id
_entity_poly.type
_entity_poly.pdbx_seq_one_letter_code
_entity_poly.pdbx_strand_id
1 'polypeptide(L)' 'EGWFDGLKVHSSGVVFSTGPGGVFIITPKGKHLATIGTTSNALNCAFGDDEKYLYITAFDYLARVKLN' A
#
# COMPACT_ATOMS: atom_id res chain seq x y z
N GLU A 1 0.98 -0.96 16.04
CA GLU A 1 2.00 -1.60 15.23
C GLU A 1 1.41 -2.63 14.29
N GLY A 2 2.21 -3.23 13.48
CA GLY A 2 1.83 -4.22 12.50
C GLY A 2 3.07 -4.75 11.84
N TRP A 3 2.89 -5.51 10.78
CA TRP A 3 3.98 -6.20 10.10
C TRP A 3 4.09 -5.72 8.67
N PHE A 4 5.26 -5.89 8.08
CA PHE A 4 5.44 -5.73 6.65
C PHE A 4 4.99 -7.04 6.00
N ASP A 5 3.76 -7.06 5.50
CA ASP A 5 3.10 -8.30 5.09
C ASP A 5 3.01 -8.45 3.57
N GLY A 6 2.63 -7.38 2.88
CA GLY A 6 2.47 -7.43 1.43
C GLY A 6 3.29 -6.35 0.76
N LEU A 7 3.77 -6.64 -0.44
CA LEU A 7 4.57 -5.69 -1.21
C LEU A 7 4.19 -5.80 -2.67
N LYS A 8 3.94 -4.66 -3.31
CA LYS A 8 3.64 -4.58 -4.73
C LYS A 8 4.45 -3.45 -5.34
N VAL A 9 4.84 -3.64 -6.60
CA VAL A 9 5.59 -2.64 -7.34
C VAL A 9 4.72 -2.10 -8.46
N HIS A 10 4.48 -0.80 -8.44
CA HIS A 10 3.78 -0.10 -9.51
C HIS A 10 4.64 -0.11 -10.77
N SER A 11 4.02 0.00 -11.96
CA SER A 11 4.79 0.00 -13.21
C SER A 11 5.78 1.16 -13.29
N SER A 12 5.55 2.23 -12.53
CA SER A 12 6.48 3.37 -12.43
C SER A 12 7.73 3.03 -11.63
N GLY A 13 7.77 1.89 -10.97
CA GLY A 13 8.88 1.50 -10.10
C GLY A 13 8.65 1.84 -8.64
N VAL A 14 7.59 2.58 -8.32
CA VAL A 14 7.27 2.93 -6.94
C VAL A 14 6.75 1.69 -6.21
N VAL A 15 7.24 1.50 -5.00
CA VAL A 15 6.93 0.32 -4.18
C VAL A 15 5.85 0.69 -3.17
N PHE A 16 4.83 -0.18 -3.07
CA PHE A 16 3.78 -0.06 -2.07
C PHE A 16 3.93 -1.26 -1.13
N SER A 17 4.19 -0.99 0.13
CA SER A 17 4.43 -2.04 1.12
C SER A 17 3.50 -1.86 2.31
N THR A 18 2.76 -2.90 2.65
CA THR A 18 1.99 -2.84 3.90
C THR A 18 2.95 -2.88 5.07
N GLY A 19 2.64 -2.09 6.08
CA GLY A 19 3.48 -2.01 7.26
C GLY A 19 2.70 -1.46 8.43
N PRO A 20 3.37 -1.14 9.52
CA PRO A 20 2.68 -0.62 10.70
C PRO A 20 1.91 0.65 10.37
N GLY A 21 0.60 0.60 10.61
CA GLY A 21 -0.26 1.77 10.43
C GLY A 21 -0.75 2.02 9.02
N GLY A 22 -0.41 1.18 8.04
CA GLY A 22 -0.95 1.39 6.70
C GLY A 22 -0.08 0.86 5.57
N VAL A 23 -0.08 1.59 4.45
CA VAL A 23 0.69 1.22 3.27
C VAL A 23 1.75 2.30 3.03
N PHE A 24 2.99 1.88 3.02
CA PHE A 24 4.13 2.78 2.78
C PHE A 24 4.40 2.88 1.29
N ILE A 25 4.60 4.10 0.81
CA ILE A 25 4.92 4.38 -0.59
C ILE A 25 6.39 4.76 -0.64
N ILE A 26 7.17 3.97 -1.35
CA ILE A 26 8.64 4.06 -1.31
C ILE A 26 9.16 4.14 -2.73
N THR A 27 10.12 5.04 -2.98
CA THR A 27 10.73 5.15 -4.30
C THR A 27 11.61 3.94 -4.59
N PRO A 28 11.96 3.69 -5.87
CA PRO A 28 12.89 2.60 -6.20
C PRO A 28 14.23 2.71 -5.49
N LYS A 29 14.61 3.91 -5.07
CA LYS A 29 15.88 4.13 -4.36
C LYS A 29 15.74 3.97 -2.85
N GLY A 30 14.55 3.62 -2.37
CA GLY A 30 14.32 3.36 -0.96
C GLY A 30 13.85 4.56 -0.16
N LYS A 31 13.55 5.68 -0.80
CA LYS A 31 13.08 6.86 -0.09
C LYS A 31 11.59 6.73 0.20
N HIS A 32 11.21 6.92 1.46
CA HIS A 32 9.81 6.91 1.88
C HIS A 32 9.13 8.21 1.43
N LEU A 33 8.11 8.09 0.59
CA LEU A 33 7.38 9.24 0.07
C LEU A 33 6.18 9.60 0.93
N ALA A 34 5.40 8.61 1.31
CA ALA A 34 4.14 8.84 2.00
C ALA A 34 3.64 7.54 2.62
N THR A 35 2.63 7.66 3.47
CA THR A 35 1.95 6.51 4.04
C THR A 35 0.45 6.70 3.87
N ILE A 36 -0.22 5.68 3.34
CA ILE A 36 -1.68 5.64 3.34
C ILE A 36 -2.10 5.02 4.66
N GLY A 37 -2.63 5.83 5.56
CA GLY A 37 -3.01 5.36 6.89
C GLY A 37 -4.25 4.49 6.85
N THR A 38 -4.27 3.43 7.66
CA THR A 38 -5.42 2.56 7.84
C THR A 38 -5.76 2.52 9.32
N THR A 39 -7.06 2.33 9.64
CA THR A 39 -7.48 2.28 11.04
C THR A 39 -7.17 0.94 11.68
N SER A 40 -6.92 -0.09 10.86
CA SER A 40 -6.41 -1.36 11.35
C SER A 40 -5.22 -1.76 10.50
N ASN A 41 -4.48 -2.78 10.92
CA ASN A 41 -3.26 -3.17 10.24
C ASN A 41 -3.58 -3.62 8.81
N ALA A 42 -2.83 -3.10 7.85
CA ALA A 42 -2.92 -3.53 6.48
C ALA A 42 -2.20 -4.86 6.32
N LEU A 43 -2.86 -5.81 5.65
CA LEU A 43 -2.31 -7.16 5.47
C LEU A 43 -1.71 -7.32 4.09
N ASN A 44 -2.38 -6.80 3.07
CA ASN A 44 -1.90 -6.92 1.70
C ASN A 44 -2.49 -5.80 0.86
N CYS A 45 -1.95 -5.63 -0.34
CA CYS A 45 -2.50 -4.66 -1.28
C CYS A 45 -2.30 -5.18 -2.70
N ALA A 46 -3.09 -4.63 -3.62
CA ALA A 46 -3.00 -4.98 -5.04
C ALA A 46 -3.52 -3.83 -5.88
N PHE A 47 -2.93 -3.66 -7.05
CA PHE A 47 -3.40 -2.64 -7.98
C PHE A 47 -4.58 -3.17 -8.78
N GLY A 48 -5.49 -2.27 -9.16
CA GLY A 48 -6.60 -2.57 -10.02
C GLY A 48 -6.87 -1.43 -10.98
N ASP A 49 -7.68 -1.69 -12.01
CA ASP A 49 -8.07 -0.70 -13.02
C ASP A 49 -6.86 -0.01 -13.64
N ASP A 50 -5.95 -0.80 -14.21
CA ASP A 50 -4.73 -0.31 -14.86
C ASP A 50 -3.90 0.53 -13.90
N GLU A 51 -3.80 0.09 -12.66
CA GLU A 51 -3.01 0.74 -11.61
C GLU A 51 -3.55 2.13 -11.22
N LYS A 52 -4.82 2.40 -11.52
CA LYS A 52 -5.44 3.65 -11.09
C LYS A 52 -5.91 3.60 -9.64
N TYR A 53 -6.05 2.40 -9.11
CA TYR A 53 -6.51 2.19 -7.75
C TYR A 53 -5.61 1.22 -7.02
N LEU A 54 -5.48 1.42 -5.74
CA LEU A 54 -4.86 0.45 -4.84
C LEU A 54 -5.94 -0.12 -3.93
N TYR A 55 -6.05 -1.44 -3.92
CA TYR A 55 -6.96 -2.15 -3.04
C TYR A 55 -6.17 -2.68 -1.87
N ILE A 56 -6.63 -2.40 -0.67
CA ILE A 56 -5.93 -2.75 0.57
C ILE A 56 -6.83 -3.63 1.40
N THR A 57 -6.34 -4.83 1.75
CA THR A 57 -7.02 -5.66 2.73
C THR A 57 -6.44 -5.33 4.09
N ALA A 58 -7.29 -4.94 5.00
CA ALA A 58 -6.92 -4.70 6.37
C ALA A 58 -7.56 -5.79 7.24
N PHE A 59 -7.34 -5.70 8.53
CA PHE A 59 -7.75 -6.79 9.42
C PHE A 59 -9.26 -7.03 9.38
N ASP A 60 -10.03 -5.97 9.24
CA ASP A 60 -11.51 -6.04 9.32
C ASP A 60 -12.22 -5.34 8.17
N TYR A 61 -11.52 -4.93 7.11
CA TYR A 61 -12.19 -4.30 5.97
C TYR A 61 -11.32 -4.34 4.71
N LEU A 62 -11.97 -4.04 3.59
CA LEU A 62 -11.30 -3.84 2.31
C LEU A 62 -11.45 -2.38 1.93
N ALA A 63 -10.35 -1.74 1.58
CA ALA A 63 -10.35 -0.34 1.17
C ALA A 63 -9.87 -0.20 -0.26
N ARG A 64 -10.31 0.87 -0.91
CA ARG A 64 -9.87 1.22 -2.25
C ARG A 64 -9.41 2.67 -2.24
N VAL A 65 -8.22 2.92 -2.76
CA VAL A 65 -7.63 4.25 -2.81
C VAL A 65 -7.32 4.58 -4.25
N LYS A 66 -7.78 5.74 -4.70
CA LYS A 66 -7.47 6.23 -6.04
C LYS A 66 -6.05 6.79 -6.05
N LEU A 67 -5.24 6.32 -7.00
CA LEU A 67 -3.88 6.80 -7.17
C LEU A 67 -3.87 7.86 -8.26
N ASN A 68 -3.27 8.90 -8.15
CA ASN A 68 -3.13 9.95 -9.03
C ASN A 68 -3.58 10.86 -9.52
#